data_598dbccea15b6f5bba117d6653c1c952
#
_entry.id   598dbccea15b6f5bba117d6653c1c952
#
_cell.length_a   1.000
_cell.length_b   1.000
_cell.length_c   1.000
_cell.angle_alpha   90.00
_cell.angle_beta   90.00
_cell.angle_gamma   90.00
#
_symmetry.space_group_name_H-M   'P 1'
#
loop_
_entity.id
_entity.type
_entity.pdbx_description
1 polymer ?
#
loop_
_entity_poly.entity_id
_entity_poly.type
_entity_poly.pdbx_seq_one_letter_code
_entity_poly.pdbx_strand_id
1 'polypeptide(L)'
;MLCNRIIKPKPIVPEFIGAGCLFTNHTHVLGGFHHLKPIPFIGGFGGKREKNETYQENAIREMVEELFNVPHVIHTLIINIKKVVPLKTLHHNDYYILVYTFDDLLTILDECKKFVNSNLYKKMPETVESLIFDRLYNEKSEIATLCLLPKSKVLKIEKDFAMDISMI
;
A
#
# COMPACT_ATOMS: atom_id res chain seq x y z
N MET A 1 -32.09 38.77 -22.16
CA MET A 1 -31.95 37.97 -20.94
C MET A 1 -30.64 37.19 -21.00
N LEU A 2 -29.60 37.64 -20.32
CA LEU A 2 -28.30 36.96 -20.23
C LEU A 2 -28.39 35.95 -19.07
N CYS A 3 -28.40 34.67 -19.40
CA CYS A 3 -28.41 33.61 -18.41
C CYS A 3 -26.97 33.45 -17.83
N ASN A 4 -26.71 34.07 -16.69
CA ASN A 4 -25.45 33.86 -15.94
C ASN A 4 -25.40 32.42 -15.45
N ARG A 5 -24.70 31.55 -16.19
CA ARG A 5 -24.30 30.22 -15.67
C ARG A 5 -23.33 30.45 -14.52
N ILE A 6 -23.80 30.22 -13.31
CA ILE A 6 -22.95 30.11 -12.13
C ILE A 6 -22.08 28.86 -12.32
N ILE A 7 -20.86 29.05 -12.78
CA ILE A 7 -19.85 27.98 -12.81
C ILE A 7 -19.48 27.70 -11.34
N LYS A 8 -20.01 26.62 -10.77
CA LYS A 8 -19.55 26.14 -9.47
C LYS A 8 -18.05 25.83 -9.61
N PRO A 9 -17.18 26.42 -8.74
CA PRO A 9 -15.78 26.07 -8.78
C PRO A 9 -15.63 24.56 -8.54
N LYS A 10 -14.86 23.87 -9.40
CA LYS A 10 -14.48 22.49 -9.15
C LYS A 10 -13.81 22.44 -7.77
N PRO A 11 -14.18 21.47 -6.92
CA PRO A 11 -13.47 21.28 -5.66
C PRO A 11 -11.98 21.11 -6.00
N ILE A 12 -11.12 21.92 -5.40
CA ILE A 12 -9.67 21.79 -5.48
C ILE A 12 -9.34 20.51 -4.72
N VAL A 13 -9.20 19.39 -5.44
CA VAL A 13 -8.63 18.17 -4.85
C VAL A 13 -7.17 18.50 -4.56
N PRO A 14 -6.70 18.38 -3.30
CA PRO A 14 -5.30 18.61 -2.99
C PRO A 14 -4.43 17.79 -3.94
N GLU A 15 -3.50 18.40 -4.62
CA GLU A 15 -2.55 17.67 -5.45
C GLU A 15 -1.69 16.81 -4.52
N PHE A 16 -1.66 15.50 -4.79
CA PHE A 16 -0.73 14.57 -4.15
C PHE A 16 0.06 13.85 -5.24
N ILE A 17 1.28 13.45 -4.91
CA ILE A 17 2.22 12.83 -5.87
C ILE A 17 2.19 11.31 -5.81
N GLY A 18 1.76 10.76 -4.69
CA GLY A 18 1.68 9.32 -4.48
C GLY A 18 1.06 8.98 -3.14
N ALA A 19 0.80 7.69 -2.96
CA ALA A 19 0.29 7.17 -1.70
C ALA A 19 0.70 5.70 -1.49
N GLY A 20 0.64 5.25 -0.23
CA GLY A 20 0.99 3.89 0.14
C GLY A 20 0.23 3.39 1.37
N CYS A 21 0.52 2.15 1.73
CA CYS A 21 -0.02 1.48 2.91
C CYS A 21 1.10 1.08 3.86
N LEU A 22 0.80 1.13 5.15
CA LEU A 22 1.66 0.66 6.22
C LEU A 22 0.83 -0.25 7.14
N PHE A 23 1.36 -1.43 7.48
CA PHE A 23 0.68 -2.40 8.32
C PHE A 23 1.44 -2.62 9.63
N THR A 24 0.74 -2.61 10.76
CA THR A 24 1.36 -2.73 12.08
C THR A 24 0.49 -3.52 13.06
N ASN A 25 1.13 -4.17 14.03
CA ASN A 25 0.51 -4.69 15.23
C ASN A 25 0.91 -3.89 16.48
N HIS A 26 1.31 -2.62 16.31
CA HIS A 26 1.83 -1.69 17.31
C HIS A 26 3.26 -1.98 17.81
N THR A 27 3.79 -3.19 17.63
CA THR A 27 5.17 -3.56 18.00
C THR A 27 6.06 -3.81 16.79
N HIS A 28 5.47 -4.28 15.70
CA HIS A 28 6.15 -4.57 14.43
C HIS A 28 5.41 -3.93 13.26
N VAL A 29 6.14 -3.74 12.17
CA VAL A 29 5.66 -3.21 10.90
C VAL A 29 6.02 -4.20 9.79
N LEU A 30 5.12 -4.40 8.84
CA LEU A 30 5.39 -5.17 7.63
C LEU A 30 6.21 -4.32 6.66
N GLY A 31 7.34 -4.83 6.20
CA GLY A 31 8.19 -4.22 5.18
C GLY A 31 8.44 -5.14 4.01
N GLY A 32 8.82 -4.57 2.88
CA GLY A 32 9.21 -5.28 1.66
C GLY A 32 10.63 -4.98 1.22
N PHE A 33 11.36 -5.97 0.72
CA PHE A 33 12.68 -5.78 0.13
C PHE A 33 12.56 -5.43 -1.35
N HIS A 34 12.76 -4.14 -1.67
CA HIS A 34 12.72 -3.58 -3.02
C HIS A 34 14.07 -3.83 -3.73
N HIS A 35 14.18 -4.95 -4.42
CA HIS A 35 15.46 -5.42 -4.98
C HIS A 35 15.75 -4.90 -6.38
N LEU A 36 14.75 -4.41 -7.13
CA LEU A 36 14.92 -3.88 -8.47
C LEU A 36 15.39 -2.42 -8.51
N LYS A 37 15.47 -1.75 -7.37
CA LYS A 37 15.99 -0.38 -7.30
C LYS A 37 17.51 -0.37 -7.45
N PRO A 38 18.12 0.70 -8.02
CA PRO A 38 19.57 0.81 -8.16
C PRO A 38 20.35 0.56 -6.86
N ILE A 39 19.79 0.99 -5.74
CA ILE A 39 20.25 0.66 -4.39
C ILE A 39 19.08 -0.06 -3.70
N PRO A 40 19.14 -1.39 -3.51
CA PRO A 40 18.11 -2.13 -2.84
C PRO A 40 17.88 -1.66 -1.40
N PHE A 41 16.63 -1.65 -0.96
CA PHE A 41 16.26 -1.19 0.39
C PHE A 41 15.04 -1.95 0.92
N ILE A 42 14.83 -1.87 2.24
CA ILE A 42 13.57 -2.29 2.86
C ILE A 42 12.69 -1.06 3.00
N GLY A 43 11.47 -1.12 2.47
CA GLY A 43 10.51 -0.03 2.46
C GLY A 43 9.06 -0.50 2.68
N GLY A 44 8.14 0.46 2.66
CA GLY A 44 6.70 0.23 2.68
C GLY A 44 6.15 -0.15 1.30
N PHE A 45 4.83 -0.09 1.18
CA PHE A 45 4.08 -0.41 -0.04
C PHE A 45 3.45 0.86 -0.56
N GLY A 46 3.77 1.25 -1.79
CA GLY A 46 3.20 2.45 -2.37
C GLY A 46 3.99 2.98 -3.55
N GLY A 47 3.37 3.92 -4.26
CA GLY A 47 3.96 4.47 -5.46
C GLY A 47 3.26 5.72 -5.96
N LYS A 48 3.52 6.06 -7.20
CA LYS A 48 3.06 7.29 -7.83
C LYS A 48 1.57 7.23 -8.17
N ARG A 49 0.94 8.38 -8.05
CA ARG A 49 -0.43 8.59 -8.47
C ARG A 49 -0.60 8.37 -9.98
N GLU A 50 -1.65 7.64 -10.34
CA GLU A 50 -2.18 7.62 -11.71
C GLU A 50 -3.28 8.67 -11.90
N LYS A 51 -3.63 8.93 -13.18
CA LYS A 51 -4.63 9.94 -13.53
C LYS A 51 -6.00 9.58 -12.93
N ASN A 52 -6.63 10.56 -12.29
CA ASN A 52 -7.95 10.47 -11.68
C ASN A 52 -8.08 9.59 -10.43
N GLU A 53 -6.99 9.09 -9.86
CA GLU A 53 -7.03 8.38 -8.58
C GLU A 53 -7.18 9.34 -7.39
N THR A 54 -7.94 8.92 -6.39
CA THR A 54 -7.83 9.45 -5.02
C THR A 54 -6.59 8.85 -4.35
N TYR A 55 -6.10 9.47 -3.26
CA TYR A 55 -4.95 8.92 -2.52
C TYR A 55 -5.23 7.51 -1.96
N GLN A 56 -6.48 7.24 -1.57
CA GLN A 56 -6.87 5.90 -1.10
C GLN A 56 -6.81 4.86 -2.24
N GLU A 57 -7.31 5.20 -3.41
CA GLU A 57 -7.27 4.32 -4.59
C GLU A 57 -5.83 4.03 -5.01
N ASN A 58 -4.99 5.07 -5.05
CA ASN A 58 -3.56 4.94 -5.34
C ASN A 58 -2.86 4.03 -4.31
N ALA A 59 -3.04 4.29 -3.00
CA ALA A 59 -2.42 3.49 -1.95
C ALA A 59 -2.82 2.01 -2.03
N ILE A 60 -4.11 1.73 -2.26
CA ILE A 60 -4.63 0.36 -2.35
C ILE A 60 -4.13 -0.33 -3.62
N ARG A 61 -4.14 0.35 -4.77
CA ARG A 61 -3.63 -0.21 -6.03
C ARG A 61 -2.17 -0.62 -5.90
N GLU A 62 -1.32 0.30 -5.49
CA GLU A 62 0.12 0.05 -5.31
C GLU A 62 0.37 -1.10 -4.32
N MET A 63 -0.31 -1.10 -3.19
CA MET A 63 -0.19 -2.17 -2.20
C MET A 63 -0.53 -3.54 -2.79
N VAL A 64 -1.62 -3.66 -3.55
CA VAL A 64 -2.01 -4.94 -4.18
C VAL A 64 -1.02 -5.34 -5.27
N GLU A 65 -0.59 -4.40 -6.11
CA GLU A 65 0.40 -4.64 -7.16
C GLU A 65 1.72 -5.18 -6.57
N GLU A 66 2.23 -4.55 -5.53
CA GLU A 66 3.50 -4.92 -4.91
C GLU A 66 3.42 -6.20 -4.06
N LEU A 67 2.32 -6.41 -3.31
CA LEU A 67 2.14 -7.63 -2.52
C LEU A 67 1.97 -8.86 -3.39
N PHE A 68 1.32 -8.75 -4.54
CA PHE A 68 0.90 -9.89 -5.34
C PHE A 68 1.53 -9.95 -6.73
N ASN A 69 2.36 -8.98 -7.10
CA ASN A 69 3.00 -8.88 -8.41
C ASN A 69 1.97 -8.97 -9.56
N VAL A 70 0.91 -8.20 -9.46
CA VAL A 70 -0.12 -8.13 -10.50
C VAL A 70 -0.04 -6.80 -11.24
N PRO A 71 -0.13 -6.81 -12.58
CA PRO A 71 0.02 -5.59 -13.38
C PRO A 71 -1.23 -4.71 -13.38
N HIS A 72 -2.35 -5.27 -12.92
CA HIS A 72 -3.65 -4.61 -12.89
C HIS A 72 -4.46 -4.98 -11.66
N VAL A 73 -4.98 -3.97 -10.99
CA VAL A 73 -5.93 -4.13 -9.88
C VAL A 73 -7.31 -3.68 -10.33
N ILE A 74 -8.28 -4.59 -10.29
CA ILE A 74 -9.64 -4.27 -10.72
C ILE A 74 -10.30 -3.28 -9.75
N HIS A 75 -11.06 -2.34 -10.29
CA HIS A 75 -11.68 -1.27 -9.51
C HIS A 75 -12.61 -1.78 -8.40
N THR A 76 -13.34 -2.87 -8.64
CA THR A 76 -14.20 -3.51 -7.63
C THR A 76 -13.41 -3.90 -6.37
N LEU A 77 -12.21 -4.46 -6.52
CA LEU A 77 -11.34 -4.81 -5.39
C LEU A 77 -10.93 -3.56 -4.62
N ILE A 78 -10.51 -2.50 -5.33
CA ILE A 78 -10.14 -1.22 -4.71
C ILE A 78 -11.30 -0.67 -3.89
N ILE A 79 -12.51 -0.64 -4.43
CA ILE A 79 -13.72 -0.16 -3.74
C ILE A 79 -14.04 -1.02 -2.50
N ASN A 80 -13.86 -2.34 -2.58
CA ASN A 80 -14.08 -3.22 -1.45
C ASN A 80 -13.06 -2.97 -0.32
N ILE A 81 -11.78 -2.85 -0.66
CA ILE A 81 -10.72 -2.57 0.33
C ILE A 81 -10.90 -1.17 0.94
N LYS A 82 -11.38 -0.18 0.19
CA LYS A 82 -11.69 1.17 0.74
C LYS A 82 -12.71 1.16 1.89
N LYS A 83 -13.51 0.10 2.03
CA LYS A 83 -14.44 -0.06 3.17
C LYS A 83 -13.72 -0.40 4.47
N VAL A 84 -12.49 -0.91 4.39
CA VAL A 84 -11.63 -1.11 5.56
C VAL A 84 -11.08 0.25 5.96
N VAL A 85 -11.50 0.74 7.12
CA VAL A 85 -11.11 2.08 7.60
C VAL A 85 -9.70 2.00 8.18
N PRO A 86 -8.73 2.78 7.67
CA PRO A 86 -7.39 2.79 8.23
C PRO A 86 -7.40 3.31 9.70
N LEU A 87 -6.49 2.77 10.52
CA LEU A 87 -6.24 3.25 11.87
C LEU A 87 -5.96 4.74 11.91
N LYS A 88 -5.17 5.22 10.94
CA LYS A 88 -4.93 6.65 10.66
C LYS A 88 -4.38 6.84 9.26
N THR A 89 -4.38 8.09 8.81
CA THR A 89 -3.74 8.53 7.57
C THR A 89 -2.64 9.51 7.91
N LEU A 90 -1.42 9.24 7.44
CA LEU A 90 -0.30 10.17 7.52
C LEU A 90 -0.23 10.97 6.21
N HIS A 91 0.22 12.21 6.30
CA HIS A 91 0.43 13.07 5.13
C HIS A 91 1.69 13.91 5.32
N HIS A 92 2.66 13.72 4.45
CA HIS A 92 3.87 14.55 4.41
C HIS A 92 4.40 14.63 2.98
N ASN A 93 4.97 15.77 2.60
CA ASN A 93 5.56 15.99 1.27
C ASN A 93 4.65 15.60 0.10
N ASP A 94 3.34 15.91 0.19
CA ASP A 94 2.32 15.55 -0.81
C ASP A 94 2.17 14.04 -1.05
N TYR A 95 2.59 13.22 -0.08
CA TYR A 95 2.45 11.78 -0.07
C TYR A 95 1.56 11.32 1.09
N TYR A 96 0.63 10.40 0.82
CA TYR A 96 -0.29 9.86 1.82
C TYR A 96 0.07 8.41 2.18
N ILE A 97 0.02 8.09 3.48
CA ILE A 97 0.17 6.71 3.97
C ILE A 97 -1.09 6.32 4.74
N LEU A 98 -1.76 5.25 4.29
CA LEU A 98 -2.84 4.61 5.02
C LEU A 98 -2.25 3.60 6.00
N VAL A 99 -2.44 3.81 7.29
CA VAL A 99 -1.96 2.92 8.33
C VAL A 99 -3.06 1.95 8.72
N TYR A 100 -2.81 0.65 8.59
CA TYR A 100 -3.71 -0.43 8.92
C TYR A 100 -3.13 -1.31 10.02
N THR A 101 -3.99 -1.96 10.79
CA THR A 101 -3.60 -3.03 11.71
C THR A 101 -3.34 -4.34 10.94
N PHE A 102 -2.73 -5.35 11.60
CA PHE A 102 -2.63 -6.68 11.00
C PHE A 102 -4.00 -7.36 10.88
N ASP A 103 -4.98 -7.05 11.74
CA ASP A 103 -6.36 -7.53 11.60
C ASP A 103 -7.03 -6.94 10.35
N ASP A 104 -6.80 -5.66 10.05
CA ASP A 104 -7.25 -5.04 8.81
C ASP A 104 -6.57 -5.70 7.60
N LEU A 105 -5.27 -6.04 7.71
CA LEU A 105 -4.55 -6.76 6.66
C LEU A 105 -5.20 -8.12 6.37
N LEU A 106 -5.61 -8.88 7.37
CA LEU A 106 -6.33 -10.15 7.17
C LEU A 106 -7.64 -9.94 6.41
N THR A 107 -8.39 -8.90 6.75
CA THR A 107 -9.61 -8.51 6.01
C THR A 107 -9.32 -8.15 4.56
N ILE A 108 -8.22 -7.42 4.31
CA ILE A 108 -7.75 -7.07 2.96
C ILE A 108 -7.34 -8.33 2.18
N LEU A 109 -6.63 -9.27 2.81
CA LEU A 109 -6.25 -10.55 2.17
C LEU A 109 -7.48 -11.37 1.75
N ASP A 110 -8.54 -11.40 2.57
CA ASP A 110 -9.81 -12.06 2.23
C ASP A 110 -10.47 -11.44 0.98
N GLU A 111 -10.40 -10.11 0.83
CA GLU A 111 -10.88 -9.46 -0.39
C GLU A 111 -9.97 -9.78 -1.59
N CYS A 112 -8.65 -9.72 -1.42
CA CYS A 112 -7.69 -10.05 -2.48
C CYS A 112 -7.87 -11.50 -2.99
N LYS A 113 -8.14 -12.44 -2.10
CA LYS A 113 -8.36 -13.86 -2.44
C LYS A 113 -9.51 -14.06 -3.45
N LYS A 114 -10.50 -13.18 -3.47
CA LYS A 114 -11.65 -13.26 -4.39
C LYS A 114 -11.33 -12.80 -5.80
N PHE A 115 -10.33 -11.94 -5.98
CA PHE A 115 -10.11 -11.19 -7.23
C PHE A 115 -8.69 -11.29 -7.77
N VAL A 116 -7.70 -11.67 -6.94
CA VAL A 116 -6.28 -11.68 -7.32
C VAL A 116 -5.82 -13.09 -7.62
N ASN A 117 -5.12 -13.24 -8.74
CA ASN A 117 -4.35 -14.44 -9.07
C ASN A 117 -2.87 -14.06 -9.14
N SER A 118 -2.10 -14.43 -8.13
CA SER A 118 -0.69 -14.07 -7.99
C SER A 118 0.22 -15.24 -8.36
N ASN A 119 1.27 -14.96 -9.11
CA ASN A 119 2.34 -15.93 -9.39
C ASN A 119 3.35 -16.07 -8.23
N LEU A 120 3.18 -15.29 -7.17
CA LEU A 120 4.04 -15.31 -5.98
C LEU A 120 3.55 -16.30 -4.90
N TYR A 121 2.37 -16.86 -5.05
CA TYR A 121 1.78 -17.78 -4.07
C TYR A 121 1.12 -18.97 -4.77
N LYS A 122 1.41 -20.17 -4.28
CA LYS A 122 0.69 -21.39 -4.72
C LYS A 122 -0.75 -21.40 -4.25
N LYS A 123 -1.00 -20.85 -3.05
CA LYS A 123 -2.30 -20.57 -2.46
C LYS A 123 -2.28 -19.16 -1.93
N MET A 124 -3.33 -18.38 -2.17
CA MET A 124 -3.42 -17.03 -1.65
C MET A 124 -3.30 -17.03 -0.12
N PRO A 125 -2.45 -16.15 0.45
CA PRO A 125 -2.21 -16.11 1.89
C PRO A 125 -3.45 -15.67 2.66
N GLU A 126 -3.65 -16.25 3.83
CA GLU A 126 -4.77 -15.98 4.74
C GLU A 126 -4.29 -15.41 6.09
N THR A 127 -2.97 -15.43 6.34
CA THR A 127 -2.34 -14.92 7.56
C THR A 127 -1.10 -14.09 7.22
N VAL A 128 -0.62 -13.29 8.18
CA VAL A 128 0.62 -12.53 8.01
C VAL A 128 1.81 -13.47 7.82
N GLU A 129 1.83 -14.59 8.54
CA GLU A 129 2.87 -15.61 8.42
C GLU A 129 2.88 -16.21 7.02
N SER A 130 1.72 -16.64 6.48
CA SER A 130 1.64 -17.20 5.14
C SER A 130 1.97 -16.15 4.07
N LEU A 131 1.61 -14.87 4.27
CA LEU A 131 1.99 -13.77 3.38
C LEU A 131 3.52 -13.64 3.28
N ILE A 132 4.25 -13.83 4.37
CA ILE A 132 5.71 -13.71 4.42
C ILE A 132 6.38 -15.01 3.97
N PHE A 133 6.03 -16.15 4.57
CA PHE A 133 6.80 -17.40 4.43
C PHE A 133 6.44 -18.22 3.21
N ASP A 134 5.21 -18.12 2.70
CA ASP A 134 4.77 -18.86 1.50
C ASP A 134 5.03 -18.06 0.20
N ARG A 135 5.62 -16.87 0.31
CA ARG A 135 5.96 -16.03 -0.84
C ARG A 135 7.08 -16.66 -1.66
N LEU A 136 6.81 -16.89 -2.94
CA LEU A 136 7.81 -17.38 -3.90
C LEU A 136 8.68 -16.22 -4.38
N TYR A 137 9.97 -16.49 -4.55
CA TYR A 137 10.88 -15.53 -5.16
C TYR A 137 10.57 -15.39 -6.66
N ASN A 138 10.52 -14.15 -7.13
CA ASN A 138 10.40 -13.83 -8.55
C ASN A 138 11.32 -12.64 -8.85
N GLU A 139 12.30 -12.84 -9.73
CA GLU A 139 13.30 -11.82 -10.09
C GLU A 139 12.68 -10.56 -10.73
N LYS A 140 11.47 -10.68 -11.30
CA LYS A 140 10.76 -9.57 -11.97
C LYS A 140 9.77 -8.85 -11.05
N SER A 141 9.49 -9.37 -9.85
CA SER A 141 8.64 -8.67 -8.90
C SER A 141 9.41 -7.52 -8.26
N GLU A 142 8.76 -6.38 -8.03
CA GLU A 142 9.41 -5.23 -7.42
C GLU A 142 9.88 -5.55 -5.99
N ILE A 143 9.06 -6.27 -5.23
CA ILE A 143 9.37 -6.74 -3.88
C ILE A 143 9.73 -8.21 -3.92
N ALA A 144 10.97 -8.54 -3.55
CA ALA A 144 11.46 -9.92 -3.53
C ALA A 144 10.91 -10.70 -2.32
N THR A 145 11.06 -10.15 -1.13
CA THR A 145 10.68 -10.77 0.15
C THR A 145 9.97 -9.79 1.06
N LEU A 146 9.21 -10.31 2.01
CA LEU A 146 8.56 -9.54 3.07
C LEU A 146 9.23 -9.84 4.41
N CYS A 147 9.18 -8.88 5.33
CA CYS A 147 9.73 -9.02 6.67
C CYS A 147 8.91 -8.25 7.71
N LEU A 148 9.06 -8.65 8.97
CA LEU A 148 8.56 -7.88 10.11
C LEU A 148 9.70 -7.09 10.75
N LEU A 149 9.51 -5.79 10.90
CA LEU A 149 10.46 -4.87 11.49
C LEU A 149 9.97 -4.42 12.85
N PRO A 150 10.77 -4.59 13.94
CA PRO A 150 10.39 -4.07 15.24
C PRO A 150 10.44 -2.54 15.25
N LYS A 151 9.37 -1.89 15.71
CA LYS A 151 9.28 -0.42 15.82
C LYS A 151 10.34 0.18 16.77
N SER A 152 10.76 -0.58 17.77
CA SER A 152 11.65 -0.12 18.83
C SER A 152 13.13 -0.09 18.45
N LYS A 153 13.51 -0.60 17.27
CA LYS A 153 14.92 -0.66 16.85
C LYS A 153 15.17 0.30 15.70
N VAL A 154 16.27 1.05 15.79
CA VAL A 154 16.79 1.83 14.65
C VAL A 154 17.41 0.84 13.67
N LEU A 155 16.76 0.66 12.52
CA LEU A 155 17.22 -0.20 11.43
C LEU A 155 17.71 0.67 10.27
N LYS A 156 18.66 0.12 9.49
CA LYS A 156 19.05 0.71 8.21
C LYS A 156 18.00 0.36 7.14
N ILE A 157 16.94 1.14 7.11
CA ILE A 157 15.84 1.02 6.16
C ILE A 157 15.74 2.31 5.33
N GLU A 158 14.89 2.29 4.32
CA GLU A 158 14.60 3.47 3.52
C GLU A 158 14.15 4.64 4.42
N LYS A 159 14.64 5.86 4.12
CA LYS A 159 14.47 7.03 5.01
C LYS A 159 13.02 7.45 5.23
N ASP A 160 12.22 7.49 4.17
CA ASP A 160 10.82 7.92 4.27
C ASP A 160 10.00 6.87 5.01
N PHE A 161 10.27 5.58 4.79
CA PHE A 161 9.66 4.49 5.53
C PHE A 161 10.02 4.52 7.03
N ALA A 162 11.27 4.84 7.36
CA ALA A 162 11.67 5.04 8.76
C ALA A 162 10.91 6.19 9.42
N MET A 163 10.67 7.28 8.67
CA MET A 163 9.86 8.40 9.14
C MET A 163 8.42 7.99 9.37
N ASP A 164 7.79 7.27 8.43
CA ASP A 164 6.42 6.75 8.58
C ASP A 164 6.27 5.90 9.84
N ILE A 165 7.22 4.98 10.08
CA ILE A 165 7.24 4.14 11.29
C ILE A 165 7.33 5.00 12.56
N SER A 166 8.07 6.09 12.54
CA SER A 166 8.22 6.98 13.70
C SER A 166 6.95 7.75 14.03
N MET A 167 6.01 7.85 13.09
CA MET A 167 4.76 8.62 13.21
C MET A 167 3.56 7.78 13.69
N ILE A 168 3.74 6.47 13.91
CA ILE A 168 2.67 5.53 14.29
C ILE A 168 2.79 4.98 15.70
#